data_22f3268e1eda93e672b3e54cb08a9e0e
#
_entry.id   22f3268e1eda93e672b3e54cb08a9e0e
#
_cell.length_a   1.000
_cell.length_b   1.000
_cell.length_c   1.000
_cell.angle_alpha   90.00
_cell.angle_beta   90.00
_cell.angle_gamma   90.00
#
_symmetry.space_group_name_H-M   'P 1'
#
loop_
_entity.id
_entity.type
_entity.pdbx_description
1 polymer ?
#
loop_
_entity_poly.entity_id
_entity_poly.type
_entity_poly.pdbx_seq_one_letter_code
_entity_poly.pdbx_strand_id
1 'polypeptide(L)'
;MKVLKREPMLWRLRVETEDDLWTLARLARKGMELGMLGERRDQTTGGEEGGRAKAAERKKMWIRLSIESTEYQSYSEILRVHGIISEAQIDVGSYHTHNVMISDDIELTSNTPFISTDTTLLKQAIDASNQVEVALVVVENDEVVLFYVTLED
;
A
#
# COMPACT_ATOMS: atom_id res chain seq x y z
N MET A 1 -6.63 -3.77 -7.58
CA MET A 1 -5.58 -2.75 -7.52
C MET A 1 -5.65 -1.85 -8.74
N LYS A 2 -5.58 -0.54 -8.52
CA LYS A 2 -5.62 0.43 -9.61
C LYS A 2 -4.20 0.93 -9.90
N VAL A 3 -3.80 0.87 -11.16
CA VAL A 3 -2.52 1.41 -11.59
C VAL A 3 -2.69 2.88 -11.95
N LEU A 4 -2.01 3.76 -11.23
CA LEU A 4 -2.03 5.21 -11.45
C LEU A 4 -0.90 5.65 -12.38
N LYS A 5 0.24 5.00 -12.28
CA LYS A 5 1.40 5.22 -13.13
C LYS A 5 2.21 3.94 -13.24
N ARG A 6 2.73 3.66 -14.42
CA ARG A 6 3.54 2.46 -14.66
C ARG A 6 4.74 2.79 -15.52
N GLU A 7 5.90 2.65 -14.93
CA GLU A 7 7.21 2.79 -15.58
C GLU A 7 8.05 1.54 -15.30
N PRO A 8 9.15 1.30 -16.01
CA PRO A 8 9.96 0.10 -15.80
C PRO A 8 10.49 -0.08 -14.38
N MET A 9 10.73 1.01 -13.66
CA MET A 9 11.29 0.98 -12.30
C MET A 9 10.44 1.72 -11.27
N LEU A 10 9.23 2.14 -11.64
CA LEU A 10 8.35 2.88 -10.76
C LEU A 10 6.89 2.54 -11.07
N TRP A 11 6.17 2.09 -10.04
CA TRP A 11 4.73 1.89 -10.10
C TRP A 11 4.04 2.73 -9.04
N ARG A 12 3.03 3.50 -9.45
CA ARG A 12 2.12 4.14 -8.51
C ARG A 12 0.80 3.39 -8.54
N LEU A 13 0.38 2.92 -7.39
CA LEU A 13 -0.73 1.99 -7.23
C LEU A 13 -1.68 2.48 -6.15
N ARG A 14 -2.97 2.23 -6.36
CA ARG A 14 -4.00 2.40 -5.33
C ARG A 14 -4.47 1.03 -4.85
N VAL A 15 -4.43 0.83 -3.55
CA VAL A 15 -4.94 -0.37 -2.89
C VAL A 15 -6.46 -0.27 -2.83
N GLU A 16 -7.16 -1.27 -3.38
CA GLU A 16 -8.61 -1.28 -3.43
C GLU A 16 -9.24 -2.37 -2.55
N THR A 17 -8.53 -3.48 -2.36
CA THR A 17 -9.03 -4.65 -1.64
C THR A 17 -7.99 -5.23 -0.70
N GLU A 18 -8.42 -6.11 0.19
CA GLU A 18 -7.52 -6.89 1.04
C GLU A 18 -6.55 -7.74 0.23
N ASP A 19 -7.02 -8.33 -0.87
CA ASP A 19 -6.16 -9.13 -1.76
C ASP A 19 -5.04 -8.28 -2.36
N ASP A 20 -5.27 -6.99 -2.59
CA ASP A 20 -4.25 -6.07 -3.06
C ASP A 20 -3.14 -5.87 -2.01
N LEU A 21 -3.49 -5.86 -0.73
CA LEU A 21 -2.50 -5.82 0.36
C LEU A 21 -1.61 -7.07 0.35
N TRP A 22 -2.20 -8.24 0.13
CA TRP A 22 -1.45 -9.48 -0.04
C TRP A 22 -0.50 -9.42 -1.24
N THR A 23 -0.98 -8.93 -2.36
CA THR A 23 -0.16 -8.76 -3.57
C THR A 23 0.99 -7.80 -3.30
N LEU A 24 0.69 -6.66 -2.67
CA LEU A 24 1.70 -5.67 -2.34
C LEU A 24 2.75 -6.22 -1.36
N ALA A 25 2.34 -7.03 -0.40
CA ALA A 25 3.26 -7.71 0.53
C ALA A 25 4.26 -8.61 -0.20
N ARG A 26 3.86 -9.18 -1.33
CA ARG A 26 4.73 -10.02 -2.16
C ARG A 26 5.60 -9.22 -3.12
N LEU A 27 5.11 -8.06 -3.55
CA LEU A 27 5.85 -7.16 -4.44
C LEU A 27 6.93 -6.36 -3.69
N ALA A 28 6.58 -5.81 -2.54
CA ALA A 28 7.45 -4.93 -1.76
C ALA A 28 8.50 -5.74 -1.01
N ARG A 29 9.75 -5.62 -1.44
CA ARG A 29 10.87 -6.39 -0.92
C ARG A 29 12.01 -5.50 -0.49
N LYS A 30 12.89 -6.03 0.36
CA LYS A 30 14.15 -5.39 0.71
C LYS A 30 14.93 -5.03 -0.57
N GLY A 31 15.46 -3.82 -0.61
CA GLY A 31 16.16 -3.28 -1.78
C GLY A 31 15.27 -2.43 -2.69
N MET A 32 13.97 -2.43 -2.45
CA MET A 32 13.02 -1.52 -3.09
C MET A 32 12.70 -0.35 -2.17
N GLU A 33 12.07 0.67 -2.71
CA GLU A 33 11.57 1.80 -1.94
C GLU A 33 10.06 1.92 -2.07
N LEU A 34 9.40 2.29 -0.99
CA LEU A 34 7.97 2.56 -0.96
C LEU A 34 7.71 3.96 -0.44
N GLY A 35 7.02 4.76 -1.23
CA GLY A 35 6.61 6.10 -0.88
C GLY A 35 5.10 6.21 -0.71
N MET A 36 4.67 6.95 0.29
CA MET A 36 3.29 7.32 0.51
C MET A 36 3.20 8.48 1.50
N LEU A 37 2.02 9.06 1.62
CA LEU A 37 1.76 10.04 2.66
C LEU A 37 1.77 9.33 4.02
N GLY A 38 2.56 9.85 4.93
CA GLY A 38 2.67 9.34 6.30
C GLY A 38 2.70 10.48 7.29
N GLU A 39 2.69 10.15 8.56
CA GLU A 39 2.72 11.13 9.64
C GLU A 39 3.97 10.94 10.48
N ARG A 40 4.65 12.04 10.75
CA ARG A 40 5.76 12.07 11.68
C ARG A 40 5.64 13.26 12.61
N ARG A 41 6.14 13.06 13.82
CA ARG A 41 6.27 14.17 14.78
C ARG A 41 7.47 15.01 14.40
N ASP A 42 7.23 16.28 14.16
CA ASP A 42 8.29 17.27 13.98
C ASP A 42 8.81 17.69 15.35
N GLN A 43 9.87 17.02 15.80
CA GLN A 43 10.50 17.30 17.09
C GLN A 43 11.31 18.60 17.10
N THR A 44 11.58 19.17 15.93
CA THR A 44 12.39 20.38 15.81
C THR A 44 11.63 21.65 16.22
N THR A 45 10.30 21.59 16.28
CA THR A 45 9.43 22.70 16.70
C THR A 45 8.98 22.60 18.15
N GLY A 46 9.43 21.60 18.89
CA GLY A 46 9.17 21.47 20.31
C GLY A 46 9.79 22.65 21.05
N GLY A 47 8.95 23.56 21.55
CA GLY A 47 9.42 24.69 22.31
C GLY A 47 10.31 24.24 23.45
N GLU A 48 11.53 24.65 23.37
CA GLU A 48 12.55 24.33 24.39
C GLU A 48 12.30 25.00 25.72
N GLU A 49 11.51 26.03 25.72
CA GLU A 49 11.36 26.89 26.87
C GLU A 49 10.11 26.59 27.66
N GLY A 50 10.30 26.21 28.86
CA GLY A 50 9.22 26.04 29.82
C GLY A 50 8.91 24.60 30.19
N GLY A 51 9.71 23.65 29.81
CA GLY A 51 9.68 22.29 30.37
C GLY A 51 8.41 21.50 30.11
N ARG A 52 7.49 21.99 29.33
CA ARG A 52 6.36 21.21 28.83
C ARG A 52 6.49 21.13 27.33
N ALA A 53 7.08 20.05 26.87
CA ALA A 53 6.97 19.67 25.48
C ALA A 53 5.49 19.61 25.15
N LYS A 54 4.98 20.61 24.43
CA LYS A 54 3.77 20.42 23.67
C LYS A 54 4.04 19.19 22.83
N ALA A 55 3.21 18.17 22.96
CA ALA A 55 3.30 17.01 22.09
C ALA A 55 3.50 17.53 20.67
N ALA A 56 4.64 17.21 20.08
CA ALA A 56 4.97 17.66 18.74
C ALA A 56 3.83 17.24 17.82
N GLU A 57 3.26 18.19 17.09
CA GLU A 57 2.18 17.89 16.17
C GLU A 57 2.66 16.94 15.11
N ARG A 58 1.87 15.91 14.85
CA ARG A 58 2.12 15.01 13.72
C ARG A 58 1.84 15.74 12.43
N LYS A 59 2.85 15.88 11.60
CA LYS A 59 2.71 16.43 10.27
C LYS A 59 2.53 15.31 9.27
N LYS A 60 1.55 15.48 8.40
CA LYS A 60 1.35 14.62 7.26
C LYS A 60 2.29 15.07 6.15
N MET A 61 3.09 14.16 5.63
CA MET A 61 4.06 14.44 4.59
C MET A 61 4.32 13.21 3.74
N TRP A 62 4.85 13.43 2.56
CA TRP A 62 5.34 12.32 1.74
C TRP A 62 6.61 11.74 2.36
N ILE A 63 6.62 10.43 2.55
CA ILE A 63 7.77 9.71 3.10
C ILE A 63 8.07 8.52 2.21
N ARG A 64 9.30 8.45 1.73
CA ARG A 64 9.80 7.30 0.99
C ARG A 64 10.71 6.49 1.89
N LEU A 65 10.46 5.19 1.98
CA LEU A 65 11.26 4.25 2.75
C LEU A 65 12.10 3.37 1.84
N SER A 66 13.35 3.15 2.24
CA SER A 66 14.10 2.00 1.79
C SER A 66 13.62 0.79 2.59
N ILE A 67 12.97 -0.15 1.92
CA ILE A 67 12.26 -1.26 2.56
C ILE A 67 13.25 -2.22 3.21
N GLU A 68 13.02 -2.53 4.47
CA GLU A 68 13.75 -3.55 5.22
C GLU A 68 12.91 -4.81 5.43
N SER A 69 11.64 -4.64 5.77
CA SER A 69 10.73 -5.75 6.02
C SER A 69 9.28 -5.33 5.82
N THR A 70 8.44 -6.31 5.59
CA THR A 70 6.98 -6.13 5.51
C THR A 70 6.30 -7.15 6.41
N GLU A 71 5.17 -6.76 6.98
CA GLU A 71 4.32 -7.62 7.80
C GLU A 71 2.86 -7.36 7.46
N TYR A 72 2.16 -8.40 7.05
CA TYR A 72 0.74 -8.31 6.78
C TYR A 72 -0.07 -8.78 8.01
N GLN A 73 -0.99 -7.92 8.43
CA GLN A 73 -1.89 -8.19 9.56
C GLN A 73 -3.31 -8.36 9.04
N SER A 74 -3.72 -9.61 8.82
CA SER A 74 -5.03 -9.91 8.23
C SER A 74 -6.20 -9.44 9.10
N TYR A 75 -6.08 -9.52 10.42
CA TYR A 75 -7.14 -9.12 11.35
C TYR A 75 -7.44 -7.61 11.35
N SER A 76 -6.50 -6.79 10.92
CA SER A 76 -6.66 -5.34 10.84
C SER A 76 -6.63 -4.80 9.41
N GLU A 77 -6.44 -5.67 8.42
CA GLU A 77 -6.31 -5.30 7.01
C GLU A 77 -5.25 -4.22 6.79
N ILE A 78 -4.10 -4.39 7.42
CA ILE A 78 -2.97 -3.47 7.34
C ILE A 78 -1.74 -4.21 6.85
N LEU A 79 -1.06 -3.64 5.85
CA LEU A 79 0.29 -4.03 5.49
C LEU A 79 1.27 -3.05 6.12
N ARG A 80 2.08 -3.53 7.04
CA ARG A 80 3.14 -2.74 7.65
C ARG A 80 4.41 -2.87 6.82
N VAL A 81 4.91 -1.73 6.36
CA VAL A 81 6.17 -1.65 5.62
C VAL A 81 7.17 -0.87 6.47
N HIS A 82 8.20 -1.55 6.92
CA HIS A 82 9.24 -0.99 7.79
C HIS A 82 10.52 -0.76 7.03
N GLY A 83 11.14 0.36 7.27
CA GLY A 83 12.41 0.69 6.63
C GLY A 83 13.03 1.97 7.13
N ILE A 84 13.99 2.45 6.37
CA ILE A 84 14.74 3.66 6.65
C ILE A 84 14.26 4.74 5.69
N ILE A 85 13.98 5.92 6.21
CA ILE A 85 13.55 7.06 5.42
C ILE A 85 14.66 7.46 4.45
N SER A 86 14.40 7.32 3.16
CA SER A 86 15.31 7.75 2.09
C SER A 86 14.98 9.14 1.56
N GLU A 87 13.71 9.55 1.66
CA GLU A 87 13.24 10.87 1.22
C GLU A 87 12.06 11.31 2.07
N ALA A 88 12.18 12.46 2.69
CA ALA A 88 11.12 13.14 3.44
C ALA A 88 11.58 14.55 3.80
N GLN A 89 10.64 15.38 4.28
CA GLN A 89 10.98 16.72 4.74
C GLN A 89 11.87 16.73 5.98
N ILE A 90 11.71 15.71 6.84
CA ILE A 90 12.45 15.55 8.09
C ILE A 90 12.86 14.10 8.27
N ASP A 91 13.82 13.87 9.15
CA ASP A 91 14.23 12.55 9.67
C ASP A 91 14.76 11.58 8.63
N VAL A 92 15.33 12.05 7.51
CA VAL A 92 16.02 11.18 6.56
C VAL A 92 17.09 10.37 7.30
N GLY A 93 17.11 9.06 7.08
CA GLY A 93 18.00 8.12 7.77
C GLY A 93 17.41 7.50 9.03
N SER A 94 16.26 7.96 9.49
CA SER A 94 15.55 7.36 10.63
C SER A 94 14.68 6.20 10.22
N TYR A 95 14.38 5.31 11.15
CA TYR A 95 13.43 4.23 10.94
C TYR A 95 11.99 4.78 10.92
N HIS A 96 11.19 4.20 10.06
CA HIS A 96 9.77 4.53 9.96
C HIS A 96 9.00 3.30 9.49
N THR A 97 7.73 3.23 9.89
CA THR A 97 6.81 2.18 9.45
C THR A 97 5.60 2.82 8.80
N HIS A 98 5.35 2.48 7.55
CA HIS A 98 4.09 2.80 6.88
C HIS A 98 3.06 1.71 7.15
N ASN A 99 1.85 2.13 7.51
CA ASN A 99 0.69 1.25 7.59
C ASN A 99 -0.14 1.46 6.33
N VAL A 100 0.02 0.55 5.37
CA VAL A 100 -0.72 0.62 4.11
C VAL A 100 -2.08 -0.02 4.30
N MET A 101 -3.13 0.73 3.98
CA MET A 101 -4.53 0.32 4.12
C MET A 101 -5.25 0.42 2.79
N ILE A 102 -6.44 -0.16 2.75
CA ILE A 102 -7.35 -0.01 1.60
C ILE A 102 -7.60 1.48 1.35
N SER A 103 -7.59 1.87 0.09
CA SER A 103 -7.73 3.24 -0.44
C SER A 103 -6.43 4.07 -0.43
N ASP A 104 -5.35 3.55 0.09
CA ASP A 104 -4.07 4.25 0.06
C ASP A 104 -3.43 4.21 -1.34
N ASP A 105 -2.79 5.32 -1.70
CA ASP A 105 -1.96 5.42 -2.87
C ASP A 105 -0.50 5.25 -2.45
N ILE A 106 0.19 4.33 -3.10
CA ILE A 106 1.61 4.07 -2.84
C ILE A 106 2.42 4.17 -4.11
N GLU A 107 3.69 4.44 -3.95
CA GLU A 107 4.66 4.43 -5.03
C GLU A 107 5.76 3.42 -4.70
N LEU A 108 5.88 2.39 -5.53
CA LEU A 108 6.89 1.35 -5.38
C LEU A 108 7.97 1.58 -6.43
N THR A 109 9.21 1.74 -5.99
CA THR A 109 10.35 1.94 -6.88
C THR A 109 11.39 0.85 -6.69
N SER A 110 12.04 0.49 -7.78
CA SER A 110 13.12 -0.51 -7.80
C SER A 110 14.35 0.07 -8.47
N ASN A 111 15.53 -0.40 -8.06
CA ASN A 111 16.80 -0.02 -8.69
C ASN A 111 16.99 -0.66 -10.07
N THR A 112 16.22 -1.69 -10.35
CA THR A 112 16.24 -2.41 -11.62
C THR A 112 14.83 -2.51 -12.16
N PRO A 113 14.64 -2.72 -13.47
CA PRO A 113 13.30 -2.93 -14.00
C PRO A 113 12.59 -4.07 -13.28
N PHE A 114 11.29 -3.91 -13.07
CA PHE A 114 10.47 -4.95 -12.46
C PHE A 114 10.55 -6.23 -13.28
N ILE A 115 10.72 -7.35 -12.59
CA ILE A 115 10.87 -8.66 -13.22
C ILE A 115 9.51 -9.24 -13.62
N SER A 116 9.51 -10.27 -14.45
CA SER A 116 8.28 -10.90 -14.96
C SER A 116 7.37 -11.42 -13.86
N THR A 117 7.92 -11.91 -12.75
CA THR A 117 7.13 -12.34 -11.60
C THR A 117 6.35 -11.18 -11.01
N ASP A 118 6.96 -10.01 -10.88
CA ASP A 118 6.29 -8.82 -10.36
C ASP A 118 5.17 -8.36 -11.28
N THR A 119 5.42 -8.33 -12.59
CA THR A 119 4.40 -7.93 -13.57
C THR A 119 3.24 -8.90 -13.61
N THR A 120 3.49 -10.19 -13.42
CA THR A 120 2.43 -11.22 -13.33
C THR A 120 1.58 -11.02 -12.09
N LEU A 121 2.19 -10.76 -10.92
CA LEU A 121 1.46 -10.47 -9.68
C LEU A 121 0.57 -9.24 -9.82
N LEU A 122 1.10 -8.18 -10.41
CA LEU A 122 0.34 -6.95 -10.65
C LEU A 122 -0.84 -7.21 -11.59
N LYS A 123 -0.62 -7.93 -12.68
CA LYS A 123 -1.67 -8.29 -13.63
C LYS A 123 -2.79 -9.09 -12.96
N GLN A 124 -2.44 -10.07 -12.14
CA GLN A 124 -3.43 -10.85 -11.40
C GLN A 124 -4.28 -9.98 -10.46
N ALA A 125 -3.66 -9.03 -9.78
CA ALA A 125 -4.38 -8.10 -8.91
C ALA A 125 -5.31 -7.16 -9.70
N ILE A 126 -4.89 -6.70 -10.87
CA ILE A 126 -5.73 -5.88 -11.75
C ILE A 126 -6.90 -6.68 -12.28
N ASP A 127 -6.66 -7.89 -12.77
CA ASP A 127 -7.69 -8.76 -13.33
C ASP A 127 -8.72 -9.16 -12.25
N ALA A 128 -8.28 -9.42 -11.03
CA ALA A 128 -9.16 -9.75 -9.92
C ALA A 128 -10.11 -8.59 -9.56
N SER A 129 -9.63 -7.35 -9.61
CA SER A 129 -10.47 -6.17 -9.32
C SER A 129 -11.51 -5.90 -10.42
N ASN A 130 -11.27 -6.39 -11.63
CA ASN A 130 -12.18 -6.23 -12.76
C ASN A 130 -13.21 -7.36 -12.87
N GLN A 131 -13.17 -8.35 -11.98
CA GLN A 131 -14.14 -9.44 -11.93
C GLN A 131 -15.32 -9.06 -11.05
N VAL A 132 -16.50 -9.02 -11.63
CA VAL A 132 -17.75 -8.89 -10.87
C VAL A 132 -18.21 -10.30 -10.51
N GLU A 133 -18.22 -10.60 -9.23
CA GLU A 133 -18.64 -11.90 -8.73
C GLU A 133 -20.11 -11.94 -8.38
N VAL A 134 -20.73 -12.99 -8.85
CA VAL A 134 -21.91 -13.69 -8.35
C VAL A 134 -23.15 -12.87 -8.01
N ALA A 135 -24.12 -12.89 -8.90
CA ALA A 135 -25.51 -12.65 -8.53
C ALA A 135 -26.14 -13.97 -8.08
N LEU A 136 -26.52 -14.04 -6.81
CA LEU A 136 -27.35 -15.12 -6.29
C LEU A 136 -28.82 -14.76 -6.59
N VAL A 137 -29.45 -15.50 -7.49
CA VAL A 137 -30.87 -15.32 -7.77
C VAL A 137 -31.65 -16.47 -7.11
N VAL A 138 -32.48 -16.14 -6.17
CA VAL A 138 -33.42 -17.09 -5.57
C VAL A 138 -34.70 -17.08 -6.41
N VAL A 139 -35.01 -18.19 -7.05
CA VAL A 139 -36.23 -18.37 -7.83
C VAL A 139 -37.27 -19.06 -6.95
N GLU A 140 -38.54 -18.67 -7.11
CA GLU A 140 -39.64 -19.34 -6.42
C GLU A 140 -39.62 -20.85 -6.62
N ASN A 141 -40.08 -21.63 -5.64
CA ASN A 141 -40.07 -23.10 -5.58
C ASN A 141 -38.74 -23.74 -5.15
N ASP A 142 -38.00 -23.08 -4.25
CA ASP A 142 -36.78 -23.60 -3.64
C ASP A 142 -35.64 -23.88 -4.62
N GLU A 143 -35.68 -23.31 -5.81
CA GLU A 143 -34.58 -23.34 -6.75
C GLU A 143 -33.65 -22.16 -6.54
N VAL A 144 -32.39 -22.45 -6.29
CA VAL A 144 -31.32 -21.44 -6.22
C VAL A 144 -30.52 -21.53 -7.49
N VAL A 145 -30.50 -20.46 -8.26
CA VAL A 145 -29.68 -20.35 -9.48
C VAL A 145 -28.54 -19.40 -9.21
N LEU A 146 -27.32 -19.90 -9.36
CA LEU A 146 -26.10 -19.14 -9.23
C LEU A 146 -25.66 -18.62 -10.62
N PHE A 147 -25.59 -17.30 -10.77
CA PHE A 147 -25.03 -16.68 -11.95
C PHE A 147 -23.67 -16.10 -11.63
N TYR A 148 -22.69 -16.45 -12.44
CA TYR A 148 -21.37 -15.83 -12.42
C TYR A 148 -21.30 -14.84 -13.57
N VAL A 149 -21.16 -13.58 -13.25
CA VAL A 149 -20.91 -12.55 -14.25
C VAL A 149 -19.49 -12.08 -14.10
N THR A 150 -18.67 -12.39 -15.10
CA THR A 150 -17.31 -11.88 -15.20
C THR A 150 -17.31 -10.79 -16.25
N LEU A 151 -16.91 -9.58 -15.85
CA LEU A 151 -16.68 -8.48 -16.78
C LEU A 151 -15.19 -8.49 -17.11
N GLU A 152 -14.88 -8.85 -18.35
CA GLU A 152 -13.51 -8.69 -18.88
C GLU A 152 -13.45 -7.38 -19.67
N ASP A 153 -12.51 -6.54 -19.30
CA ASP A 153 -12.14 -5.38 -20.09
C ASP A 153 -11.15 -5.76 -21.20
#